data_8b76091465e313d5949882315cebe53b
#
_entry.id   8b76091465e313d5949882315cebe53b
#
_cell.length_a   1.000
_cell.length_b   1.000
_cell.length_c   1.000
_cell.angle_alpha   90.00
_cell.angle_beta   90.00
_cell.angle_gamma   90.00
#
_symmetry.space_group_name_H-M   'P 1'
#
loop_
_entity.id
_entity.type
_entity.pdbx_description
1 polymer ?
#
loop_
_entity_poly.entity_id
_entity_poly.type
_entity_poly.pdbx_seq_one_letter_code
_entity_poly.pdbx_strand_id
1 'polypeptide(L)' 'MKLKEIREAYGMSRAELERRIGVANRRLVRYESGETPQNNMDLIIAYRISQVLKCDMKDLLEVED' A
#
# COMPACT_ATOMS: atom_id res chain seq x y z
N MET A 1 1.25 -1.25 -10.84
CA MET A 1 0.56 -1.41 -9.56
C MET A 1 0.59 -0.12 -8.76
N LYS A 2 -0.55 0.37 -8.36
CA LYS A 2 -0.66 1.73 -7.82
C LYS A 2 0.05 1.95 -6.49
N LEU A 3 0.02 0.97 -5.60
CA LEU A 3 0.68 1.13 -4.30
C LEU A 3 2.18 1.44 -4.47
N LYS A 4 2.86 0.67 -5.29
CA LYS A 4 4.29 0.88 -5.52
C LYS A 4 4.54 2.25 -6.13
N GLU A 5 3.75 2.63 -7.12
CA GLU A 5 3.88 3.93 -7.78
C GLU A 5 3.67 5.09 -6.82
N ILE A 6 2.63 5.00 -5.99
CA ILE A 6 2.33 6.04 -5.02
C ILE A 6 3.45 6.14 -3.98
N ARG A 7 3.93 5.00 -3.49
CA ARG A 7 5.01 4.98 -2.51
C ARG A 7 6.29 5.60 -3.09
N GLU A 8 6.65 5.22 -4.31
CA GLU A 8 7.86 5.74 -4.95
C GLU A 8 7.73 7.24 -5.24
N ALA A 9 6.56 7.68 -5.66
CA ALA A 9 6.31 9.10 -5.90
C ALA A 9 6.41 9.91 -4.59
N TYR A 10 6.01 9.32 -3.47
CA TYR A 10 6.14 9.95 -2.16
C TYR A 10 7.60 10.01 -1.71
N GLY A 11 8.44 9.14 -2.25
CA GLY A 11 9.85 9.09 -1.88
C GLY A 11 10.16 8.19 -0.69
N MET A 12 9.29 7.24 -0.40
CA MET A 12 9.46 6.36 0.75
C MET A 12 9.86 4.96 0.31
N SER A 13 10.82 4.35 1.03
CA SER A 13 11.20 2.97 0.79
C SER A 13 10.11 2.04 1.32
N ARG A 14 10.08 0.81 0.78
CA ARG A 14 9.13 -0.19 1.26
C ARG A 14 9.35 -0.51 2.74
N ALA A 15 10.61 -0.64 3.16
CA ALA A 15 10.94 -0.92 4.56
C ALA A 15 10.43 0.18 5.50
N GLU A 16 10.56 1.44 5.08
CA GLU A 16 10.06 2.56 5.87
C GLU A 16 8.53 2.51 5.99
N LEU A 17 7.85 2.22 4.89
CA LEU A 17 6.39 2.14 4.92
C LEU A 17 5.93 0.99 5.81
N GLU A 18 6.56 -0.17 5.71
CA GLU A 18 6.25 -1.32 6.56
C GLU A 18 6.38 -0.98 8.04
N ARG A 19 7.45 -0.28 8.39
CA ARG A 19 7.69 0.12 9.77
C ARG A 19 6.61 1.08 10.27
N ARG A 20 6.20 2.02 9.44
CA ARG A 20 5.21 3.03 9.83
C ARG A 20 3.82 2.47 10.00
N ILE A 21 3.45 1.49 9.17
CA ILE A 21 2.12 0.91 9.24
C ILE A 21 2.07 -0.33 10.14
N GLY A 22 3.24 -0.83 10.59
CA GLY A 22 3.29 -1.93 11.54
C GLY A 22 2.93 -3.29 10.99
N VAL A 23 3.25 -3.56 9.71
CA VAL A 23 3.00 -4.86 9.09
C VAL A 23 4.30 -5.60 8.82
N ALA A 24 4.21 -6.92 8.70
CA ALA A 24 5.36 -7.74 8.38
C ALA A 24 5.81 -7.51 6.93
N ASN A 25 7.11 -7.64 6.71
CA ASN A 25 7.77 -7.39 5.44
C ASN A 25 7.05 -7.99 4.23
N ARG A 26 6.60 -9.22 4.36
CA ARG A 26 6.10 -9.96 3.20
C ARG A 26 4.77 -9.46 2.68
N ARG A 27 3.99 -8.77 3.49
CA ARG A 27 2.68 -8.29 3.05
C ARG A 27 2.80 -7.23 1.97
N LEU A 28 3.64 -6.23 2.20
CA LEU A 28 3.82 -5.18 1.20
C LEU A 28 4.46 -5.70 -0.07
N VAL A 29 5.43 -6.61 0.06
CA VAL A 29 6.04 -7.25 -1.11
C VAL A 29 4.99 -7.92 -1.97
N ARG A 30 4.08 -8.66 -1.35
CA ARG A 30 3.02 -9.36 -2.08
C ARG A 30 2.05 -8.42 -2.77
N TYR A 31 1.67 -7.34 -2.10
CA TYR A 31 0.79 -6.35 -2.71
C TYR A 31 1.47 -5.65 -3.88
N GLU A 32 2.73 -5.27 -3.73
CA GLU A 32 3.45 -4.56 -4.78
C GLU A 32 3.80 -5.45 -5.96
N SER A 33 4.04 -6.72 -5.74
CA SER A 33 4.38 -7.66 -6.80
C SER A 33 3.15 -8.19 -7.55
N GLY A 34 1.96 -8.00 -6.99
CA GLY A 34 0.74 -8.54 -7.56
C GLY A 34 0.40 -9.95 -7.12
N GLU A 35 1.23 -10.56 -6.27
CA GLU A 35 0.97 -11.90 -5.74
C GLU A 35 -0.34 -11.93 -4.96
N THR A 36 -0.59 -10.88 -4.16
CA THR A 36 -1.87 -10.68 -3.50
C THR A 36 -2.51 -9.44 -4.11
N PRO A 37 -3.70 -9.55 -4.71
CA PRO A 37 -4.35 -8.39 -5.30
C PRO A 37 -4.58 -7.30 -4.25
N GLN A 38 -4.37 -6.05 -4.66
CA GLN A 38 -4.58 -4.93 -3.75
C GLN A 38 -6.02 -4.84 -3.24
N ASN A 39 -6.98 -5.31 -4.02
CA ASN A 39 -8.38 -5.32 -3.61
C ASN A 39 -8.65 -6.26 -2.44
N ASN A 40 -7.72 -7.17 -2.14
CA ASN A 40 -7.82 -8.07 -0.99
C ASN A 40 -7.07 -7.53 0.23
N MET A 41 -6.59 -6.30 0.16
CA MET A 41 -5.89 -5.68 1.27
C MET A 41 -6.85 -5.44 2.44
N ASP A 42 -6.40 -5.73 3.66
CA ASP A 42 -7.18 -5.44 4.85
C ASP A 42 -7.51 -3.95 4.93
N LEU A 43 -8.73 -3.65 5.35
CA LEU A 43 -9.19 -2.28 5.44
C LEU A 43 -8.30 -1.43 6.35
N ILE A 44 -7.89 -1.99 7.49
CA ILE A 44 -7.02 -1.27 8.43
C ILE A 44 -5.67 -0.95 7.79
N ILE A 45 -5.11 -1.92 7.07
CA ILE A 45 -3.82 -1.72 6.38
C ILE A 45 -3.97 -0.65 5.31
N ALA A 46 -5.02 -0.73 4.51
CA ALA A 46 -5.28 0.27 3.47
C ALA A 46 -5.43 1.67 4.07
N TYR A 47 -6.15 1.77 5.18
CA TYR A 47 -6.32 3.05 5.87
C TYR A 47 -4.98 3.61 6.34
N ARG A 48 -4.16 2.78 6.99
CA ARG A 48 -2.86 3.23 7.49
C ARG A 48 -1.94 3.68 6.36
N ILE A 49 -1.91 2.93 5.27
CA ILE A 49 -1.12 3.30 4.10
C ILE A 49 -1.60 4.64 3.54
N SER A 50 -2.91 4.83 3.43
CA SER A 50 -3.45 6.07 2.90
C SER A 50 -3.06 7.27 3.77
N GLN A 51 -3.04 7.09 5.09
CA GLN A 51 -2.63 8.17 5.99
C GLN A 51 -1.13 8.48 5.87
N VAL A 52 -0.30 7.45 5.78
CA VAL A 52 1.15 7.63 5.67
C VAL A 52 1.54 8.24 4.34
N LEU A 53 0.97 7.76 3.25
CA LEU A 53 1.29 8.23 1.89
C LEU A 53 0.43 9.41 1.44
N LYS A 54 -0.51 9.83 2.28
CA LYS A 54 -1.40 10.99 2.01
C LYS A 54 -2.14 10.83 0.69
N CYS A 55 -2.73 9.67 0.48
CA CYS A 55 -3.55 9.38 -0.69
C CYS A 55 -4.90 8.83 -0.25
N ASP A 56 -5.83 8.70 -1.19
CA ASP A 56 -7.14 8.10 -0.90
C ASP A 56 -7.03 6.59 -0.93
N MET A 57 -7.84 5.91 -0.10
CA MET A 57 -7.87 4.45 -0.08
C MET A 57 -8.24 3.87 -1.45
N LYS A 58 -9.14 4.53 -2.17
CA LYS A 58 -9.54 4.04 -3.49
C LYS A 58 -8.40 4.03 -4.50
N ASP A 59 -7.42 4.91 -4.31
CA ASP A 59 -6.24 4.94 -5.18
C ASP A 59 -5.40 3.69 -4.98
N LEU A 60 -5.40 3.15 -3.76
CA LEU A 60 -4.67 1.93 -3.44
C LEU A 60 -5.41 0.69 -3.94
N LEU A 61 -6.72 0.71 -3.90
CA LEU A 61 -7.55 -0.47 -4.16
C LEU A 61 -7.88 -0.66 -5.64
N GLU A 62 -7.45 0.24 -6.50
CA GLU A 62 -7.70 0.13 -7.95
C GLU A 62 -9.18 -0.11 -8.28
N VAL A 63 -10.06 0.58 -7.56
CA VAL A 63 -11.50 0.43 -7.77
C VAL A 63 -11.90 1.14 -9.05
N GLU A 64 -12.60 0.43 -9.91
CA GLU A 64 -13.18 1.01 -11.12
C GLU A 64 -14.65 1.35 -10.85
N ASP A 65 -15.02 2.55 -11.25
CA ASP A 65 -16.42 3.00 -11.12
C ASP A 65 -17.27 2.47 -12.26
#